data_c4f0c6ca3675b6727349aef17db01791
#
_entry.id   c4f0c6ca3675b6727349aef17db01791
#
_cell.length_a   1.000
_cell.length_b   1.000
_cell.length_c   1.000
_cell.angle_alpha   90.00
_cell.angle_beta   90.00
_cell.angle_gamma   90.00
#
_symmetry.space_group_name_H-M   'P 1'
#
loop_
_entity.id
_entity.type
_entity.pdbx_description
1 polymer ?
#
loop_
_entity_poly.entity_id
_entity_poly.type
_entity_poly.pdbx_seq_one_letter_code
_entity_poly.pdbx_strand_id
1 'polypeptide(L)'
;MKKRPIIRALLLLLVTAIGLGGCAAEAPPAAPAETEAVQTNTLEVEIMDFSHETENVIYLAGGCFWGLEQLMQSIPGVIDAESGYANGTGEQDANYSAVCAGDTGFRETVRVEYDPEQVSLDALLLAYFYVIDPTVQNQQGNDIGTQYQTGVYYTNDAAKETVERIAELERSRNAKFYVEIGPLLNYYPAEEYHQNYLEKNPYGYCHIPWEEMKLFSGLRIDPGDYQKPAAEVIRDKLTAEQYAVTQESGTEYPYQNEFWDHFAKGIYVDIVTGEPLFSSTDK
;
A
#
# COMPACT_ATOMS: atom_id res chain seq x y z
N MET A 1 -42.79 -10.77 26.91
CA MET A 1 -43.15 -11.36 25.60
C MET A 1 -42.30 -12.61 25.38
N LYS A 2 -42.93 -13.70 24.99
CA LYS A 2 -42.50 -15.10 25.15
C LYS A 2 -41.30 -15.49 24.27
N LYS A 3 -40.23 -16.04 24.87
CA LYS A 3 -39.15 -16.76 24.22
C LYS A 3 -39.65 -18.17 23.84
N ARG A 4 -39.42 -18.62 22.60
CA ARG A 4 -39.63 -19.99 22.13
C ARG A 4 -38.30 -20.74 22.11
N PRO A 5 -38.21 -21.99 22.60
CA PRO A 5 -37.03 -22.79 22.56
C PRO A 5 -36.91 -23.55 21.23
N ILE A 6 -35.65 -23.65 20.71
CA ILE A 6 -35.28 -24.49 19.57
C ILE A 6 -34.92 -25.87 20.09
N ILE A 7 -35.68 -26.88 19.68
CA ILE A 7 -35.45 -28.30 19.97
C ILE A 7 -34.46 -28.83 18.92
N ARG A 8 -33.32 -29.32 19.35
CA ARG A 8 -32.38 -30.11 18.52
C ARG A 8 -32.81 -31.59 18.59
N ALA A 9 -33.24 -32.16 17.46
CA ALA A 9 -33.46 -33.57 17.30
C ALA A 9 -32.13 -34.28 16.93
N LEU A 10 -31.72 -35.20 17.76
CA LEU A 10 -30.55 -36.10 17.55
C LEU A 10 -31.10 -37.37 16.89
N LEU A 11 -30.74 -37.60 15.61
CA LEU A 11 -31.09 -38.83 14.91
C LEU A 11 -29.98 -39.86 15.06
N LEU A 12 -30.24 -40.92 15.86
CA LEU A 12 -29.35 -42.06 16.04
C LEU A 12 -29.68 -43.10 14.96
N LEU A 13 -28.76 -43.34 14.03
CA LEU A 13 -28.91 -44.46 13.06
C LEU A 13 -28.13 -45.67 13.56
N LEU A 14 -28.90 -46.70 13.91
CA LEU A 14 -28.42 -48.02 14.28
C LEU A 14 -28.19 -48.82 12.99
N VAL A 15 -26.96 -49.22 12.67
CA VAL A 15 -26.65 -50.14 11.58
C VAL A 15 -26.37 -51.53 12.17
N THR A 16 -27.28 -52.48 11.93
CA THR A 16 -27.12 -53.90 12.24
C THR A 16 -26.26 -54.58 11.20
N ALA A 17 -25.14 -55.21 11.65
CA ALA A 17 -24.31 -56.07 10.82
C ALA A 17 -24.94 -57.46 10.66
N ILE A 18 -25.18 -57.88 9.41
CA ILE A 18 -25.48 -59.25 9.04
C ILE A 18 -24.22 -59.82 8.38
N GLY A 19 -23.58 -60.76 9.04
CA GLY A 19 -22.46 -61.52 8.49
C GLY A 19 -22.96 -62.59 7.53
N LEU A 20 -22.33 -62.70 6.37
CA LEU A 20 -22.35 -63.90 5.53
C LEU A 20 -20.91 -64.14 5.05
N GLY A 21 -20.41 -65.30 5.40
CA GLY A 21 -19.09 -65.76 5.01
C GLY A 21 -19.03 -66.12 3.52
N GLY A 22 -17.86 -65.91 2.94
CA GLY A 22 -17.54 -66.31 1.56
C GLY A 22 -16.11 -66.07 1.22
N CYS A 23 -15.37 -67.16 1.08
CA CYS A 23 -14.13 -67.45 0.38
C CYS A 23 -13.10 -66.33 0.23
N ALA A 24 -11.96 -66.49 0.86
CA ALA A 24 -10.75 -65.75 0.61
C ALA A 24 -10.22 -66.06 -0.81
N ALA A 25 -10.17 -64.97 -1.62
CA ALA A 25 -9.28 -64.91 -2.77
C ALA A 25 -8.19 -63.87 -2.41
N GLU A 26 -6.93 -64.35 -2.40
CA GLU A 26 -5.74 -63.47 -2.19
C GLU A 26 -5.66 -62.42 -3.27
N ALA A 27 -5.73 -61.15 -2.89
CA ALA A 27 -5.48 -60.04 -3.77
C ALA A 27 -3.98 -59.92 -4.08
N PRO A 28 -3.59 -59.61 -5.33
CA PRO A 28 -2.18 -59.41 -5.65
C PRO A 28 -1.63 -58.18 -4.88
N PRO A 29 -0.30 -58.14 -4.59
CA PRO A 29 0.32 -57.04 -3.89
C PRO A 29 0.12 -55.73 -4.66
N ALA A 30 -0.35 -54.72 -3.95
CA ALA A 30 -0.49 -53.35 -4.50
C ALA A 30 0.90 -52.87 -4.96
N ALA A 31 0.96 -52.41 -6.20
CA ALA A 31 2.12 -51.71 -6.73
C ALA A 31 2.42 -50.50 -5.82
N PRO A 32 3.71 -50.14 -5.61
CA PRO A 32 4.06 -48.95 -4.86
C PRO A 32 3.42 -47.74 -5.53
N ALA A 33 2.69 -46.96 -4.74
CA ALA A 33 2.15 -45.68 -5.19
C ALA A 33 3.34 -44.79 -5.61
N GLU A 34 3.43 -44.52 -6.88
CA GLU A 34 4.31 -43.47 -7.37
C GLU A 34 3.87 -42.18 -6.71
N THR A 35 4.70 -41.63 -5.83
CA THR A 35 4.53 -40.32 -5.24
C THR A 35 4.76 -39.32 -6.43
N GLU A 36 3.70 -38.84 -7.03
CA GLU A 36 3.81 -37.71 -7.93
C GLU A 36 4.46 -36.58 -7.13
N ALA A 37 5.69 -36.27 -7.49
CA ALA A 37 6.36 -35.08 -7.00
C ALA A 37 5.51 -33.89 -7.46
N VAL A 38 4.88 -33.19 -6.52
CA VAL A 38 4.29 -31.88 -6.75
C VAL A 38 5.44 -31.01 -7.23
N GLN A 39 5.53 -30.78 -8.54
CA GLN A 39 6.39 -29.77 -9.09
C GLN A 39 5.82 -28.41 -8.62
N THR A 40 6.40 -27.87 -7.57
CA THR A 40 6.25 -26.45 -7.24
C THR A 40 6.93 -25.69 -8.39
N ASN A 41 6.13 -25.17 -9.28
CA ASN A 41 6.58 -24.28 -10.34
C ASN A 41 6.99 -22.96 -9.64
N THR A 42 8.20 -22.90 -9.12
CA THR A 42 8.81 -21.65 -8.67
C THR A 42 9.13 -20.87 -9.93
N LEU A 43 8.47 -19.74 -10.12
CA LEU A 43 8.81 -18.81 -11.19
C LEU A 43 10.28 -18.42 -11.02
N GLU A 44 11.09 -18.64 -12.04
CA GLU A 44 12.45 -18.12 -12.07
C GLU A 44 12.37 -16.63 -12.37
N VAL A 45 12.80 -15.81 -11.43
CA VAL A 45 12.83 -14.35 -11.54
C VAL A 45 14.19 -13.92 -12.06
N GLU A 46 14.22 -13.15 -13.15
CA GLU A 46 15.43 -12.51 -13.64
C GLU A 46 15.87 -11.40 -12.67
N ILE A 47 17.14 -11.40 -12.23
CA ILE A 47 17.67 -10.40 -11.31
C ILE A 47 18.51 -9.40 -12.09
N MET A 48 18.12 -8.11 -12.02
CA MET A 48 18.83 -7.00 -12.66
C MET A 48 19.82 -6.35 -11.69
N ASP A 49 20.83 -5.69 -12.22
CA ASP A 49 21.79 -4.88 -11.45
C ASP A 49 21.34 -3.41 -11.45
N PHE A 50 20.94 -2.93 -10.26
CA PHE A 50 20.54 -1.55 -10.02
C PHE A 50 21.64 -0.70 -9.39
N SER A 51 22.90 -1.13 -9.35
CA SER A 51 24.03 -0.37 -8.78
C SER A 51 24.29 0.97 -9.47
N HIS A 52 23.71 1.18 -10.64
CA HIS A 52 23.79 2.43 -11.42
C HIS A 52 22.57 3.36 -11.21
N GLU A 53 21.53 2.89 -10.49
CA GLU A 53 20.39 3.71 -10.16
C GLU A 53 20.80 4.83 -9.18
N THR A 54 20.16 5.99 -9.28
CA THR A 54 20.39 7.06 -8.30
C THR A 54 19.85 6.65 -6.93
N GLU A 55 20.42 7.20 -5.84
CA GLU A 55 19.98 6.87 -4.48
C GLU A 55 18.54 7.31 -4.20
N ASN A 56 18.02 8.25 -4.99
CA ASN A 56 16.72 8.89 -4.78
C ASN A 56 15.64 8.32 -5.73
N VAL A 57 15.58 7.01 -5.82
CA VAL A 57 14.56 6.28 -6.59
C VAL A 57 13.89 5.26 -5.69
N ILE A 58 12.57 5.19 -5.79
CA ILE A 58 11.73 4.19 -5.12
C ILE A 58 10.73 3.60 -6.12
N TYR A 59 10.37 2.34 -5.92
CA TYR A 59 9.43 1.61 -6.78
C TYR A 59 8.19 1.24 -5.98
N LEU A 60 7.02 1.70 -6.45
CA LEU A 60 5.76 1.64 -5.74
C LEU A 60 4.72 0.87 -6.55
N ALA A 61 4.26 -0.27 -6.06
CA ALA A 61 3.14 -1.02 -6.61
C ALA A 61 1.89 -0.74 -5.76
N GLY A 62 0.84 -0.18 -6.35
CA GLY A 62 -0.33 0.30 -5.61
C GLY A 62 -1.66 0.08 -6.33
N GLY A 63 -1.88 -1.09 -6.93
CA GLY A 63 -3.02 -1.33 -7.82
C GLY A 63 -2.71 -0.87 -9.24
N CYS A 64 -3.70 -0.36 -9.97
CA CYS A 64 -3.49 0.18 -11.31
C CYS A 64 -2.48 1.34 -11.27
N PHE A 65 -1.40 1.22 -12.03
CA PHE A 65 -0.29 2.18 -12.02
C PHE A 65 -0.65 3.58 -12.55
N TRP A 66 -1.70 3.75 -13.37
CA TRP A 66 -2.10 5.07 -13.88
C TRP A 66 -2.42 6.08 -12.78
N GLY A 67 -3.17 5.63 -11.75
CA GLY A 67 -3.51 6.50 -10.62
C GLY A 67 -2.32 6.84 -9.76
N LEU A 68 -1.44 5.87 -9.53
CA LEU A 68 -0.25 6.04 -8.71
C LEU A 68 0.80 6.91 -9.43
N GLU A 69 1.00 6.72 -10.74
CA GLU A 69 1.84 7.58 -11.57
C GLU A 69 1.38 9.05 -11.48
N GLN A 70 0.09 9.31 -11.71
CA GLN A 70 -0.48 10.65 -11.64
C GLN A 70 -0.35 11.27 -10.24
N LEU A 71 -0.56 10.48 -9.18
CA LEU A 71 -0.35 10.94 -7.81
C LEU A 71 1.09 11.38 -7.60
N MET A 72 2.07 10.50 -7.92
CA MET A 72 3.49 10.79 -7.69
C MET A 72 3.95 12.00 -8.50
N GLN A 73 3.58 12.09 -9.77
CA GLN A 73 3.87 13.27 -10.62
C GLN A 73 3.29 14.58 -10.07
N SER A 74 2.20 14.50 -9.30
CA SER A 74 1.58 15.70 -8.72
C SER A 74 2.30 16.24 -7.48
N ILE A 75 3.19 15.46 -6.87
CA ILE A 75 3.90 15.83 -5.64
C ILE A 75 5.10 16.72 -5.98
N PRO A 76 5.18 17.95 -5.45
CA PRO A 76 6.35 18.82 -5.66
C PRO A 76 7.62 18.13 -5.15
N GLY A 77 8.68 18.16 -5.97
CA GLY A 77 9.94 17.47 -5.66
C GLY A 77 10.07 16.08 -6.31
N VAL A 78 9.00 15.50 -6.85
CA VAL A 78 9.12 14.36 -7.76
C VAL A 78 9.64 14.86 -9.10
N ILE A 79 10.75 14.27 -9.55
CA ILE A 79 11.43 14.61 -10.80
C ILE A 79 10.79 13.86 -11.96
N ASP A 80 10.52 12.56 -11.75
CA ASP A 80 9.93 11.68 -12.75
C ASP A 80 9.15 10.55 -12.08
N ALA A 81 8.07 10.10 -12.73
CA ALA A 81 7.33 8.92 -12.33
C ALA A 81 6.92 8.14 -13.60
N GLU A 82 7.38 6.90 -13.70
CA GLU A 82 7.24 6.04 -14.87
C GLU A 82 6.49 4.76 -14.53
N SER A 83 5.44 4.45 -15.27
CA SER A 83 4.69 3.19 -15.13
C SER A 83 5.48 2.01 -15.70
N GLY A 84 5.48 0.87 -14.99
CA GLY A 84 6.21 -0.34 -15.42
C GLY A 84 5.75 -1.59 -14.69
N TYR A 85 6.54 -2.64 -14.87
CA TYR A 85 6.32 -3.98 -14.32
C TYR A 85 7.51 -4.40 -13.48
N ALA A 86 7.31 -4.76 -12.21
CA ALA A 86 8.38 -5.13 -11.30
C ALA A 86 8.25 -6.55 -10.75
N ASN A 87 9.40 -7.13 -10.41
CA ASN A 87 9.56 -8.38 -9.67
C ASN A 87 8.89 -9.60 -10.29
N GLY A 88 8.83 -9.67 -11.61
CA GLY A 88 8.29 -10.80 -12.38
C GLY A 88 9.36 -11.67 -13.02
N THR A 89 8.93 -12.56 -13.90
CA THR A 89 9.75 -13.59 -14.55
C THR A 89 10.93 -13.04 -15.33
N GLY A 90 10.71 -12.08 -16.24
CA GLY A 90 11.78 -11.50 -17.07
C GLY A 90 11.24 -10.72 -18.26
N GLU A 91 12.16 -10.16 -19.06
CA GLU A 91 11.86 -9.20 -20.15
C GLU A 91 10.80 -9.70 -21.14
N GLN A 92 10.83 -10.98 -21.51
CA GLN A 92 9.90 -11.55 -22.50
C GLN A 92 8.43 -11.49 -22.07
N ASP A 93 8.17 -11.49 -20.74
CA ASP A 93 6.85 -11.48 -20.15
C ASP A 93 6.44 -10.08 -19.62
N ALA A 94 7.35 -9.11 -19.71
CA ALA A 94 7.13 -7.73 -19.27
C ALA A 94 6.33 -6.93 -20.31
N ASN A 95 5.11 -7.35 -20.55
CA ASN A 95 4.15 -6.66 -21.41
C ASN A 95 2.73 -6.78 -20.86
N TYR A 96 1.88 -5.80 -21.16
CA TYR A 96 0.54 -5.71 -20.60
C TYR A 96 -0.29 -6.98 -20.74
N SER A 97 -0.24 -7.63 -21.92
CA SER A 97 -1.04 -8.83 -22.17
C SER A 97 -0.63 -10.01 -21.29
N ALA A 98 0.67 -10.23 -21.12
CA ALA A 98 1.21 -11.31 -20.28
C ALA A 98 0.97 -11.01 -18.79
N VAL A 99 1.21 -9.76 -18.35
CA VAL A 99 1.00 -9.34 -16.97
C VAL A 99 -0.48 -9.48 -16.56
N CYS A 100 -1.41 -9.09 -17.43
CA CYS A 100 -2.85 -9.25 -17.18
C CYS A 100 -3.31 -10.72 -17.15
N ALA A 101 -2.56 -11.65 -17.72
CA ALA A 101 -2.85 -13.08 -17.58
C ALA A 101 -2.62 -13.60 -16.15
N GLY A 102 -1.78 -12.91 -15.34
CA GLY A 102 -1.65 -13.10 -13.91
C GLY A 102 -0.68 -14.20 -13.47
N ASP A 103 0.10 -14.77 -14.40
CA ASP A 103 1.03 -15.89 -14.16
C ASP A 103 2.52 -15.51 -14.27
N THR A 104 2.82 -14.25 -14.64
CA THR A 104 4.19 -13.74 -14.77
C THR A 104 4.85 -13.32 -13.47
N GLY A 105 4.09 -13.16 -12.39
CA GLY A 105 4.59 -12.64 -11.13
C GLY A 105 4.81 -11.13 -11.09
N PHE A 106 4.68 -10.42 -12.21
CA PHE A 106 4.82 -8.96 -12.26
C PHE A 106 3.76 -8.21 -11.47
N ARG A 107 4.18 -7.07 -10.89
CA ARG A 107 3.32 -6.06 -10.28
C ARG A 107 3.30 -4.82 -11.16
N GLU A 108 2.14 -4.24 -11.39
CA GLU A 108 2.03 -2.88 -11.92
C GLU A 108 2.68 -1.93 -10.92
N THR A 109 3.75 -1.26 -11.34
CA THR A 109 4.66 -0.53 -10.45
C THR A 109 5.01 0.80 -11.09
N VAL A 110 5.13 1.83 -10.26
CA VAL A 110 5.63 3.15 -10.66
C VAL A 110 7.04 3.32 -10.11
N ARG A 111 8.00 3.58 -11.00
CA ARG A 111 9.34 4.07 -10.65
C ARG A 111 9.21 5.55 -10.34
N VAL A 112 9.65 5.99 -9.19
CA VAL A 112 9.58 7.38 -8.74
C VAL A 112 10.98 7.89 -8.45
N GLU A 113 11.41 8.90 -9.22
CA GLU A 113 12.65 9.65 -8.97
C GLU A 113 12.31 10.99 -8.34
N TYR A 114 13.02 11.36 -7.26
CA TYR A 114 12.69 12.55 -6.48
C TYR A 114 13.92 13.34 -6.05
N ASP A 115 13.73 14.63 -5.81
CA ASP A 115 14.72 15.54 -5.23
C ASP A 115 14.58 15.53 -3.70
N PRO A 116 15.55 14.95 -2.96
CA PRO A 116 15.46 14.84 -1.50
C PRO A 116 15.56 16.20 -0.78
N GLU A 117 15.97 17.28 -1.47
CA GLU A 117 15.95 18.64 -0.92
C GLU A 117 14.54 19.26 -0.97
N GLN A 118 13.62 18.69 -1.78
CA GLN A 118 12.26 19.19 -1.94
C GLN A 118 11.20 18.25 -1.34
N VAL A 119 11.40 16.93 -1.44
CA VAL A 119 10.48 15.93 -0.87
C VAL A 119 11.28 14.75 -0.31
N SER A 120 10.93 14.31 0.89
CA SER A 120 11.57 13.15 1.51
C SER A 120 10.89 11.85 1.07
N LEU A 121 11.62 10.72 1.17
CA LEU A 121 11.03 9.39 0.97
C LEU A 121 9.89 9.11 1.96
N ASP A 122 9.98 9.61 3.20
CA ASP A 122 8.89 9.54 4.20
C ASP A 122 7.60 10.17 3.68
N ALA A 123 7.69 11.35 3.05
CA ALA A 123 6.52 12.04 2.49
C ALA A 123 5.90 11.29 1.29
N LEU A 124 6.73 10.71 0.42
CA LEU A 124 6.26 9.87 -0.68
C LEU A 124 5.57 8.61 -0.18
N LEU A 125 6.14 7.93 0.83
CA LEU A 125 5.54 6.76 1.45
C LEU A 125 4.26 7.12 2.22
N LEU A 126 4.17 8.29 2.86
CA LEU A 126 2.92 8.77 3.44
C LEU A 126 1.82 8.88 2.38
N ALA A 127 2.11 9.52 1.24
CA ALA A 127 1.16 9.65 0.14
C ALA A 127 0.74 8.28 -0.40
N TYR A 128 1.70 7.37 -0.60
CA TYR A 128 1.45 6.01 -1.06
C TYR A 128 0.53 5.24 -0.09
N PHE A 129 0.88 5.16 1.20
CA PHE A 129 0.07 4.44 2.19
C PHE A 129 -1.28 5.12 2.48
N TYR A 130 -1.43 6.39 2.15
CA TYR A 130 -2.72 7.09 2.28
C TYR A 130 -3.73 6.61 1.24
N VAL A 131 -3.29 6.35 0.01
CA VAL A 131 -4.18 6.04 -1.12
C VAL A 131 -4.42 4.55 -1.35
N ILE A 132 -3.61 3.66 -0.75
CA ILE A 132 -3.78 2.21 -0.86
C ILE A 132 -4.53 1.63 0.34
N ASP A 133 -5.16 0.47 0.15
CA ASP A 133 -5.61 -0.38 1.25
C ASP A 133 -4.56 -1.48 1.51
N PRO A 134 -3.77 -1.39 2.59
CA PRO A 134 -2.73 -2.37 2.90
C PRO A 134 -3.29 -3.72 3.40
N THR A 135 -4.61 -3.81 3.62
CA THR A 135 -5.27 -4.97 4.24
C THR A 135 -5.86 -5.96 3.24
N VAL A 136 -5.77 -5.65 1.95
CA VAL A 136 -6.25 -6.51 0.86
C VAL A 136 -5.08 -7.11 0.07
N GLN A 137 -5.27 -8.32 -0.44
CA GLN A 137 -4.26 -9.04 -1.21
C GLN A 137 -4.69 -9.11 -2.68
N ASN A 138 -3.76 -8.85 -3.60
CA ASN A 138 -3.99 -8.91 -5.03
C ASN A 138 -5.19 -8.06 -5.50
N GLN A 139 -5.41 -6.93 -4.85
CA GLN A 139 -6.54 -6.06 -5.15
C GLN A 139 -6.30 -4.63 -4.67
N GLN A 140 -6.79 -3.63 -5.45
CA GLN A 140 -7.02 -2.26 -4.98
C GLN A 140 -8.31 -1.72 -5.61
N GLY A 141 -9.26 -1.30 -4.77
CA GLY A 141 -10.58 -0.88 -5.25
C GLY A 141 -11.27 -1.98 -6.05
N ASN A 142 -11.59 -1.69 -7.31
CA ASN A 142 -12.22 -2.65 -8.23
C ASN A 142 -11.21 -3.47 -9.05
N ASP A 143 -9.92 -3.16 -8.98
CA ASP A 143 -8.86 -3.84 -9.71
C ASP A 143 -8.45 -5.11 -8.95
N ILE A 144 -8.75 -6.28 -9.51
CA ILE A 144 -8.51 -7.60 -8.92
C ILE A 144 -7.58 -8.40 -9.84
N GLY A 145 -6.46 -8.85 -9.30
CA GLY A 145 -5.44 -9.62 -10.00
C GLY A 145 -4.09 -9.54 -9.30
N THR A 146 -3.21 -10.52 -9.58
CA THR A 146 -1.86 -10.57 -8.97
C THR A 146 -1.01 -9.35 -9.32
N GLN A 147 -1.22 -8.75 -10.50
CA GLN A 147 -0.55 -7.54 -10.94
C GLN A 147 -0.89 -6.31 -10.10
N TYR A 148 -2.03 -6.30 -9.42
CA TYR A 148 -2.48 -5.21 -8.54
C TYR A 148 -2.10 -5.40 -7.07
N GLN A 149 -1.22 -6.38 -6.79
CA GLN A 149 -0.65 -6.53 -5.45
C GLN A 149 0.17 -5.28 -5.09
N THR A 150 -0.05 -4.78 -3.88
CA THR A 150 0.68 -3.62 -3.35
C THR A 150 2.09 -3.99 -2.91
N GLY A 151 3.04 -3.08 -3.13
CA GLY A 151 4.43 -3.31 -2.76
C GLY A 151 5.28 -2.03 -2.76
N VAL A 152 6.35 -2.04 -1.98
CA VAL A 152 7.40 -1.01 -1.97
C VAL A 152 8.73 -1.71 -2.14
N TYR A 153 9.44 -1.38 -3.22
CA TYR A 153 10.70 -2.02 -3.56
C TYR A 153 11.83 -1.00 -3.62
N TYR A 154 12.95 -1.34 -2.99
CA TYR A 154 14.12 -0.47 -2.85
C TYR A 154 15.34 -1.06 -3.55
N THR A 155 16.30 -0.20 -3.91
CA THR A 155 17.56 -0.58 -4.60
C THR A 155 18.80 -0.33 -3.75
N ASN A 156 18.67 0.36 -2.59
CA ASN A 156 19.78 0.72 -1.72
C ASN A 156 19.42 0.65 -0.23
N ASP A 157 20.45 0.65 0.62
CA ASP A 157 20.28 0.49 2.08
C ASP A 157 19.62 1.70 2.76
N ALA A 158 19.83 2.92 2.27
CA ALA A 158 19.20 4.12 2.85
C ALA A 158 17.68 4.11 2.64
N ALA A 159 17.24 3.79 1.41
CA ALA A 159 15.83 3.61 1.12
C ALA A 159 15.23 2.43 1.90
N LYS A 160 15.96 1.32 2.03
CA LYS A 160 15.55 0.15 2.83
C LYS A 160 15.22 0.54 4.27
N GLU A 161 16.11 1.26 4.96
CA GLU A 161 15.90 1.66 6.36
C GLU A 161 14.61 2.46 6.52
N THR A 162 14.37 3.44 5.65
CA THR A 162 13.16 4.26 5.67
C THR A 162 11.91 3.43 5.37
N VAL A 163 11.94 2.59 4.32
CA VAL A 163 10.82 1.74 3.92
C VAL A 163 10.44 0.75 5.02
N GLU A 164 11.41 0.06 5.62
CA GLU A 164 11.15 -0.93 6.68
C GLU A 164 10.57 -0.25 7.93
N ARG A 165 11.06 0.94 8.30
CA ARG A 165 10.53 1.72 9.42
C ARG A 165 9.07 2.14 9.20
N ILE A 166 8.76 2.70 8.05
CA ILE A 166 7.38 3.11 7.73
C ILE A 166 6.45 1.90 7.59
N ALA A 167 6.91 0.82 6.97
CA ALA A 167 6.13 -0.41 6.86
C ALA A 167 5.80 -1.01 8.23
N GLU A 168 6.71 -0.93 9.20
CA GLU A 168 6.45 -1.43 10.56
C GLU A 168 5.40 -0.57 11.28
N LEU A 169 5.44 0.76 11.11
CA LEU A 169 4.40 1.66 11.62
C LEU A 169 3.03 1.30 11.02
N GLU A 170 2.95 1.11 9.70
CA GLU A 170 1.70 0.74 9.04
C GLU A 170 1.21 -0.66 9.44
N ARG A 171 2.12 -1.62 9.65
CA ARG A 171 1.80 -2.96 10.19
C ARG A 171 1.20 -2.87 11.58
N SER A 172 1.72 -1.98 12.44
CA SER A 172 1.21 -1.80 13.80
C SER A 172 -0.22 -1.24 13.85
N ARG A 173 -0.64 -0.53 12.80
CA ARG A 173 -1.96 0.12 12.68
C ARG A 173 -3.03 -0.78 12.08
N ASN A 174 -2.63 -1.84 11.38
CA ASN A 174 -3.53 -2.70 10.61
C ASN A 174 -3.51 -4.14 11.13
N ALA A 175 -4.68 -4.72 11.37
CA ALA A 175 -4.80 -6.13 11.80
C ALA A 175 -4.31 -7.13 10.74
N LYS A 176 -4.27 -6.69 9.47
CA LYS A 176 -3.71 -7.42 8.33
C LYS A 176 -2.82 -6.46 7.55
N PHE A 177 -1.75 -6.96 6.98
CA PHE A 177 -0.84 -6.17 6.17
C PHE A 177 -0.28 -7.06 5.05
N TYR A 178 -0.67 -6.78 3.82
CA TYR A 178 -0.31 -7.57 2.64
C TYR A 178 0.66 -6.85 1.70
N VAL A 179 1.09 -5.63 2.04
CA VAL A 179 2.05 -4.89 1.20
C VAL A 179 3.39 -5.63 1.17
N GLU A 180 3.87 -5.94 -0.01
CA GLU A 180 5.19 -6.52 -0.23
C GLU A 180 6.27 -5.48 0.08
N ILE A 181 7.23 -5.82 0.91
CA ILE A 181 8.37 -4.96 1.26
C ILE A 181 9.64 -5.72 0.97
N GLY A 182 10.47 -5.20 0.07
CA GLY A 182 11.69 -5.92 -0.31
C GLY A 182 12.56 -5.21 -1.32
N PRO A 183 13.69 -5.84 -1.70
CA PRO A 183 14.52 -5.34 -2.78
C PRO A 183 13.78 -5.42 -4.12
N LEU A 184 14.10 -4.48 -5.00
CA LEU A 184 13.73 -4.59 -6.40
C LEU A 184 14.59 -5.69 -7.05
N LEU A 185 13.95 -6.64 -7.73
CA LEU A 185 14.65 -7.71 -8.44
C LEU A 185 14.81 -7.38 -9.92
N ASN A 186 13.76 -6.89 -10.55
CA ASN A 186 13.77 -6.38 -11.93
C ASN A 186 12.68 -5.33 -12.11
N TYR A 187 12.84 -4.50 -13.13
CA TYR A 187 11.86 -3.51 -13.56
C TYR A 187 11.96 -3.29 -15.07
N TYR A 188 10.82 -3.24 -15.71
CA TYR A 188 10.69 -2.96 -17.14
C TYR A 188 9.64 -1.88 -17.35
N PRO A 189 9.97 -0.77 -18.04
CA PRO A 189 8.98 0.24 -18.37
C PRO A 189 7.79 -0.35 -19.12
N ALA A 190 6.59 0.08 -18.77
CA ALA A 190 5.38 -0.29 -19.51
C ALA A 190 5.35 0.43 -20.86
N GLU A 191 4.50 -0.07 -21.76
CA GLU A 191 4.36 0.46 -23.11
C GLU A 191 3.97 1.95 -23.07
N GLU A 192 4.43 2.72 -24.06
CA GLU A 192 4.27 4.18 -24.15
C GLU A 192 2.81 4.67 -23.99
N TYR A 193 1.82 3.87 -24.38
CA TYR A 193 0.42 4.24 -24.21
C TYR A 193 -0.06 4.21 -22.75
N HIS A 194 0.69 3.60 -21.85
CA HIS A 194 0.44 3.62 -20.41
C HIS A 194 1.05 4.84 -19.72
N GLN A 195 2.15 5.37 -20.25
CA GLN A 195 2.83 6.52 -19.65
C GLN A 195 1.97 7.77 -19.70
N ASN A 196 1.86 8.48 -18.57
CA ASN A 196 1.05 9.70 -18.43
C ASN A 196 -0.42 9.50 -18.88
N TYR A 197 -0.96 8.31 -18.58
CA TYR A 197 -2.27 7.91 -19.10
C TYR A 197 -3.39 8.87 -18.68
N LEU A 198 -3.44 9.27 -17.41
CA LEU A 198 -4.50 10.17 -16.89
C LEU A 198 -4.32 11.62 -17.34
N GLU A 199 -3.09 12.07 -17.63
CA GLU A 199 -2.87 13.36 -18.27
C GLU A 199 -3.43 13.37 -19.70
N LYS A 200 -3.13 12.31 -20.48
CA LYS A 200 -3.65 12.12 -21.83
C LYS A 200 -5.17 11.86 -21.86
N ASN A 201 -5.71 11.25 -20.78
CA ASN A 201 -7.12 10.85 -20.65
C ASN A 201 -7.72 11.33 -19.31
N PRO A 202 -8.06 12.63 -19.15
CA PRO A 202 -8.51 13.20 -17.87
C PRO A 202 -9.80 12.58 -17.27
N TYR A 203 -10.54 11.82 -18.07
CA TYR A 203 -11.73 11.06 -17.64
C TYR A 203 -11.50 9.55 -17.63
N GLY A 204 -10.24 9.13 -17.72
CA GLY A 204 -9.83 7.74 -17.62
C GLY A 204 -10.18 7.13 -16.28
N TYR A 205 -10.23 5.81 -16.23
CA TYR A 205 -10.42 5.09 -14.98
C TYR A 205 -9.26 5.34 -14.01
N CYS A 206 -9.59 5.64 -12.76
CA CYS A 206 -8.66 5.75 -11.68
C CYS A 206 -9.29 5.20 -10.38
N HIS A 207 -8.58 4.33 -9.66
CA HIS A 207 -9.04 3.82 -8.36
C HIS A 207 -8.74 4.79 -7.21
N ILE A 208 -7.81 5.76 -7.41
CA ILE A 208 -7.47 6.80 -6.43
C ILE A 208 -8.39 8.02 -6.66
N PRO A 209 -9.15 8.47 -5.65
CA PRO A 209 -10.00 9.63 -5.76
C PRO A 209 -9.19 10.91 -6.03
N TRP A 210 -9.68 11.77 -6.94
CA TRP A 210 -9.03 13.04 -7.25
C TRP A 210 -8.82 13.96 -6.05
N GLU A 211 -9.72 13.90 -5.07
CA GLU A 211 -9.59 14.71 -3.84
C GLU A 211 -8.41 14.25 -2.98
N GLU A 212 -8.08 12.96 -3.00
CA GLU A 212 -6.89 12.43 -2.33
C GLU A 212 -5.61 12.83 -3.06
N MET A 213 -5.59 12.80 -4.40
CA MET A 213 -4.44 13.29 -5.17
C MET A 213 -4.15 14.77 -4.90
N LYS A 214 -5.19 15.62 -4.82
CA LYS A 214 -5.05 17.04 -4.53
C LYS A 214 -4.48 17.33 -3.14
N LEU A 215 -4.70 16.45 -2.17
CA LEU A 215 -4.14 16.61 -0.83
C LEU A 215 -2.61 16.70 -0.88
N PHE A 216 -1.98 15.91 -1.75
CA PHE A 216 -0.53 15.81 -1.86
C PHE A 216 0.09 16.77 -2.88
N SER A 217 -0.65 17.23 -3.87
CA SER A 217 -0.16 18.20 -4.86
C SER A 217 0.18 19.58 -4.28
N GLY A 218 -0.34 19.89 -3.10
CA GLY A 218 -0.09 21.13 -2.37
C GLY A 218 0.98 21.05 -1.28
N LEU A 219 1.65 19.91 -1.12
CA LEU A 219 2.65 19.65 -0.05
C LEU A 219 4.00 20.36 -0.26
N ARG A 220 4.01 21.52 -0.91
CA ARG A 220 5.19 22.37 -0.91
C ARG A 220 5.23 23.17 0.39
N ILE A 221 6.18 22.85 1.26
CA ILE A 221 6.45 23.64 2.45
C ILE A 221 7.40 24.76 2.07
N ASP A 222 6.86 25.92 1.70
CA ASP A 222 7.62 27.16 1.69
C ASP A 222 7.31 27.92 2.99
N PRO A 223 8.25 28.03 3.94
CA PRO A 223 8.01 28.75 5.20
C PRO A 223 7.54 30.19 5.00
N GLY A 224 7.83 30.77 3.84
CA GLY A 224 7.37 32.11 3.44
C GLY A 224 5.86 32.20 3.26
N ASP A 225 5.19 31.08 2.92
CA ASP A 225 3.74 31.03 2.72
C ASP A 225 2.96 30.98 4.04
N TYR A 226 3.63 30.62 5.16
CA TYR A 226 3.02 30.41 6.47
C TYR A 226 3.31 31.53 7.46
N GLN A 227 3.15 32.77 7.05
CA GLN A 227 3.43 33.92 7.91
C GLN A 227 2.45 34.01 9.07
N LYS A 228 2.98 34.27 10.28
CA LYS A 228 2.18 34.47 11.48
C LYS A 228 1.26 35.69 11.32
N PRO A 229 -0.06 35.52 11.41
CA PRO A 229 -1.01 36.63 11.33
C PRO A 229 -0.83 37.63 12.51
N ALA A 230 -1.42 38.83 12.37
CA ALA A 230 -1.47 39.80 13.46
C ALA A 230 -2.17 39.21 14.69
N ALA A 231 -1.75 39.61 15.88
CA ALA A 231 -2.25 39.08 17.18
C ALA A 231 -3.77 39.16 17.33
N GLU A 232 -4.40 40.18 16.75
CA GLU A 232 -5.85 40.36 16.76
C GLU A 232 -6.56 39.25 15.97
N VAL A 233 -6.04 38.92 14.78
CA VAL A 233 -6.57 37.86 13.90
C VAL A 233 -6.42 36.49 14.58
N ILE A 234 -5.29 36.24 15.24
CA ILE A 234 -5.04 35.01 15.97
C ILE A 234 -6.04 34.87 17.14
N ARG A 235 -6.29 35.95 17.88
CA ARG A 235 -7.21 35.96 19.01
C ARG A 235 -8.66 35.69 18.59
N ASP A 236 -9.07 36.20 17.45
CA ASP A 236 -10.42 36.00 16.91
C ASP A 236 -10.61 34.57 16.32
N LYS A 237 -9.53 33.95 15.86
CA LYS A 237 -9.55 32.62 15.23
C LYS A 237 -9.54 31.48 16.24
N LEU A 238 -8.87 31.64 17.39
CA LEU A 238 -8.61 30.58 18.36
C LEU A 238 -9.59 30.64 19.53
N THR A 239 -9.89 29.48 20.11
CA THR A 239 -10.52 29.40 21.44
C THR A 239 -9.57 29.94 22.52
N ALA A 240 -10.08 30.26 23.72
CA ALA A 240 -9.24 30.72 24.82
C ALA A 240 -8.15 29.72 25.21
N GLU A 241 -8.46 28.40 25.17
CA GLU A 241 -7.51 27.33 25.49
C GLU A 241 -6.44 27.21 24.39
N GLN A 242 -6.86 27.18 23.12
CA GLN A 242 -5.93 27.16 21.97
C GLN A 242 -5.00 28.38 21.99
N TYR A 243 -5.52 29.56 22.31
CA TYR A 243 -4.71 30.77 22.43
C TYR A 243 -3.69 30.68 23.58
N ALA A 244 -4.12 30.23 24.76
CA ALA A 244 -3.23 30.06 25.91
C ALA A 244 -2.09 29.07 25.59
N VAL A 245 -2.39 27.93 24.94
CA VAL A 245 -1.39 26.93 24.59
C VAL A 245 -0.42 27.46 23.54
N THR A 246 -0.93 28.06 22.45
CA THR A 246 -0.10 28.41 21.28
C THR A 246 0.60 29.76 21.40
N GLN A 247 0.07 30.72 22.19
CA GLN A 247 0.59 32.07 22.28
C GLN A 247 1.14 32.45 23.66
N GLU A 248 0.72 31.76 24.74
CA GLU A 248 1.06 32.10 26.12
C GLU A 248 1.81 30.98 26.86
N SER A 249 2.33 29.97 26.10
CA SER A 249 3.05 28.83 26.65
C SER A 249 2.24 28.01 27.66
N GLY A 250 0.93 28.00 27.52
CA GLY A 250 0.02 27.15 28.30
C GLY A 250 0.14 25.67 27.92
N THR A 251 -0.53 24.84 28.70
CA THR A 251 -0.63 23.39 28.44
C THR A 251 -2.08 22.95 28.53
N GLU A 252 -2.46 22.00 27.68
CA GLU A 252 -3.75 21.31 27.74
C GLU A 252 -3.75 20.23 28.84
N TYR A 253 -4.92 19.86 29.29
CA TYR A 253 -5.07 18.73 30.20
C TYR A 253 -4.72 17.42 29.46
N PRO A 254 -3.95 16.51 30.09
CA PRO A 254 -3.62 15.22 29.50
C PRO A 254 -4.87 14.44 29.11
N TYR A 255 -4.86 13.86 27.91
CA TYR A 255 -5.93 12.98 27.40
C TYR A 255 -7.31 13.66 27.24
N GLN A 256 -7.38 14.99 27.10
CA GLN A 256 -8.63 15.72 26.93
C GLN A 256 -8.69 16.61 25.70
N ASN A 257 -7.61 16.74 24.96
CA ASN A 257 -7.58 17.51 23.71
C ASN A 257 -8.15 16.72 22.52
N GLU A 258 -8.45 17.43 21.43
CA GLU A 258 -9.09 16.87 20.23
C GLU A 258 -8.29 15.75 19.58
N PHE A 259 -6.96 15.78 19.66
CA PHE A 259 -6.07 14.89 18.91
C PHE A 259 -5.34 13.86 19.77
N TRP A 260 -5.63 13.73 21.08
CA TRP A 260 -4.88 12.83 21.94
C TRP A 260 -5.03 11.34 21.54
N ASP A 261 -6.21 10.93 21.04
CA ASP A 261 -6.55 9.58 20.56
C ASP A 261 -6.85 9.52 19.06
N HIS A 262 -6.49 10.58 18.33
CA HIS A 262 -6.68 10.65 16.89
C HIS A 262 -5.53 9.95 16.15
N PHE A 263 -5.82 8.86 15.41
CA PHE A 263 -4.85 8.04 14.68
C PHE A 263 -5.17 7.92 13.18
N ALA A 264 -6.07 8.73 12.67
CA ALA A 264 -6.33 8.78 11.23
C ALA A 264 -5.08 9.26 10.47
N LYS A 265 -4.90 8.73 9.26
CA LYS A 265 -3.80 9.18 8.38
C LYS A 265 -3.99 10.64 8.01
N GLY A 266 -2.90 11.41 8.05
CA GLY A 266 -2.94 12.83 7.70
C GLY A 266 -1.68 13.57 8.10
N ILE A 267 -1.72 14.89 7.92
CA ILE A 267 -0.66 15.83 8.29
C ILE A 267 -1.19 16.72 9.41
N TYR A 268 -0.44 16.81 10.48
CA TYR A 268 -0.70 17.77 11.55
C TYR A 268 -0.14 19.12 11.16
N VAL A 269 -0.98 20.15 11.24
CA VAL A 269 -0.62 21.51 10.83
C VAL A 269 -0.73 22.47 12.01
N ASP A 270 0.05 23.55 11.97
CA ASP A 270 -0.10 24.67 12.90
C ASP A 270 -1.51 25.28 12.78
N ILE A 271 -2.21 25.38 13.89
CA ILE A 271 -3.61 25.84 13.92
C ILE A 271 -3.77 27.30 13.49
N VAL A 272 -2.72 28.11 13.58
CA VAL A 272 -2.72 29.51 13.26
C VAL A 272 -2.41 29.75 11.78
N THR A 273 -1.31 29.15 11.31
CA THR A 273 -0.76 29.39 9.98
C THR A 273 -1.17 28.32 8.96
N GLY A 274 -1.50 27.11 9.41
CA GLY A 274 -1.70 25.95 8.55
C GLY A 274 -0.39 25.28 8.11
N GLU A 275 0.77 25.73 8.66
CA GLU A 275 2.07 25.15 8.34
C GLU A 275 2.12 23.67 8.71
N PRO A 276 2.53 22.78 7.82
CA PRO A 276 2.73 21.37 8.13
C PRO A 276 3.80 21.20 9.21
N LEU A 277 3.49 20.47 10.27
CA LEU A 277 4.40 20.24 11.40
C LEU A 277 4.98 18.83 11.39
N PHE A 278 4.13 17.81 11.25
CA PHE A 278 4.53 16.40 11.21
C PHE A 278 3.41 15.55 10.62
N SER A 279 3.76 14.36 10.18
CA SER A 279 2.80 13.39 9.65
C SER A 279 2.19 12.52 10.76
N SER A 280 1.07 11.87 10.46
CA SER A 280 0.49 10.86 11.37
C SER A 280 1.39 9.65 11.59
N THR A 281 2.45 9.49 10.80
CA THR A 281 3.47 8.44 10.97
C THR A 281 4.47 8.79 12.09
N ASP A 282 4.54 10.06 12.49
CA ASP A 282 5.46 10.55 13.52
C ASP A 282 4.80 10.63 14.92
N LYS A 283 3.50 10.33 15.02
CA LYS A 283 2.72 10.42 16.25
C LYS A 283 2.88 9.19 17.15
#